data_72395a6db74916fa1cd96c79bd342a78
#
_entry.id   72395a6db74916fa1cd96c79bd342a78
#
_cell.length_a   1.000
_cell.length_b   1.000
_cell.length_c   1.000
_cell.angle_alpha   90.00
_cell.angle_beta   90.00
_cell.angle_gamma   90.00
#
_symmetry.space_group_name_H-M   'P 1'
#
loop_
_entity.id
_entity.type
_entity.pdbx_description
1 polymer ?
#
loop_
_entity_poly.entity_id
_entity_poly.type
_entity_poly.pdbx_seq_one_letter_code
_entity_poly.pdbx_strand_id
1 'polypeptide(L)'
;MKNIIIGIDFSKETFDATVLDLSKTNGVLSASIDGMHQKFQNGKLGFRQLLRWVKTSTRQRPSKDWMFCGEQTGKYSHGLCDFLSSNGLDMWCEAPLRIKRCMGITRSKNDSLDSLRIAEYAYRYQDKMSAYKPVSKAIAQLKELFLARLKFVEQRKALYVRNNTCTEYSKGSDAEKMVAELSQKLIEQFDESIKKLDKEMQAIIDSDEEILETFENISSIKGISLINASAFIIYTNNFKDFGADPRRIASYWGVAVFAQDSGSSVHHPARTSPMCSKMLKSLLSEAAVAAKTYNPRIKQYYDRLIAKGKHKGVALNNVKNKLVHIITALAVNKTKYMEGYESFRKAS
;
A
#
# COMPACT_ATOMS: atom_id res chain seq x y z
N MET A 1 -9.03 -1.33 -27.58
CA MET A 1 -9.22 -2.40 -26.58
C MET A 1 -8.32 -3.58 -26.95
N LYS A 2 -7.75 -4.28 -25.96
CA LYS A 2 -6.97 -5.48 -26.17
C LYS A 2 -7.93 -6.66 -26.36
N ASN A 3 -7.60 -7.56 -27.30
CA ASN A 3 -8.47 -8.71 -27.62
C ASN A 3 -8.01 -10.00 -26.94
N ILE A 4 -6.80 -10.00 -26.38
CA ILE A 4 -6.23 -11.16 -25.70
C ILE A 4 -5.92 -10.75 -24.27
N ILE A 5 -6.67 -11.33 -23.33
CA ILE A 5 -6.56 -11.05 -21.91
C ILE A 5 -5.98 -12.27 -21.20
N ILE A 6 -4.97 -12.07 -20.40
CA ILE A 6 -4.34 -13.12 -19.62
C ILE A 6 -4.58 -12.81 -18.14
N GLY A 7 -5.44 -13.60 -17.50
CA GLY A 7 -5.69 -13.53 -16.06
C GLY A 7 -4.71 -14.41 -15.30
N ILE A 8 -4.17 -13.90 -14.20
CA ILE A 8 -3.13 -14.58 -13.40
C ILE A 8 -3.54 -14.60 -11.94
N ASP A 9 -3.61 -15.80 -11.38
CA ASP A 9 -3.74 -16.02 -9.95
C ASP A 9 -2.39 -16.46 -9.37
N PHE A 10 -1.89 -15.71 -8.38
CA PHE A 10 -0.54 -15.90 -7.83
C PHE A 10 -0.56 -16.70 -6.54
N SER A 11 0.35 -17.69 -6.45
CA SER A 11 0.71 -18.33 -5.19
C SER A 11 2.23 -18.26 -4.95
N LYS A 12 2.67 -18.77 -3.82
CA LYS A 12 4.09 -18.69 -3.41
C LYS A 12 5.03 -19.37 -4.40
N GLU A 13 4.71 -20.61 -4.81
CA GLU A 13 5.59 -21.45 -5.62
C GLU A 13 5.16 -21.52 -7.07
N THR A 14 3.88 -21.30 -7.34
CA THR A 14 3.30 -21.40 -8.67
C THR A 14 2.37 -20.20 -8.94
N PHE A 15 1.94 -20.08 -10.18
CA PHE A 15 0.81 -19.24 -10.55
C PHE A 15 -0.01 -19.93 -11.65
N ASP A 16 -1.29 -19.65 -11.63
CA ASP A 16 -2.25 -20.14 -12.62
C ASP A 16 -2.56 -19.03 -13.62
N ALA A 17 -2.54 -19.34 -14.90
CA ALA A 17 -2.82 -18.37 -15.95
C ALA A 17 -3.90 -18.89 -16.89
N THR A 18 -4.85 -18.01 -17.23
CA THR A 18 -5.90 -18.27 -18.20
C THR A 18 -5.88 -17.26 -19.33
N VAL A 19 -5.82 -17.73 -20.58
CA VAL A 19 -5.91 -16.89 -21.78
C VAL A 19 -7.34 -16.81 -22.25
N LEU A 20 -7.85 -15.60 -22.37
CA LEU A 20 -9.16 -15.26 -22.92
C LEU A 20 -8.95 -14.58 -24.29
N ASP A 21 -9.32 -15.27 -25.39
CA ASP A 21 -9.23 -14.75 -26.75
C ASP A 21 -10.61 -14.31 -27.26
N LEU A 22 -10.86 -13.02 -27.18
CA LEU A 22 -12.16 -12.40 -27.51
C LEU A 22 -12.43 -12.27 -29.00
N SER A 23 -11.44 -12.48 -29.84
CA SER A 23 -11.63 -12.49 -31.29
C SER A 23 -12.46 -13.68 -31.78
N LYS A 24 -12.55 -14.74 -30.94
CA LYS A 24 -13.35 -15.92 -31.23
C LYS A 24 -14.79 -15.81 -30.76
N THR A 25 -15.13 -14.81 -29.95
CA THR A 25 -16.43 -14.70 -29.28
C THR A 25 -17.27 -13.52 -29.77
N ASN A 26 -16.85 -12.83 -30.84
CA ASN A 26 -17.48 -11.58 -31.32
C ASN A 26 -17.71 -10.55 -30.20
N GLY A 27 -16.85 -10.56 -29.16
CA GLY A 27 -16.93 -9.64 -28.02
C GLY A 27 -18.01 -9.99 -26.99
N VAL A 28 -18.70 -11.12 -27.12
CA VAL A 28 -19.70 -11.57 -26.15
C VAL A 28 -19.08 -12.59 -25.20
N LEU A 29 -19.04 -12.22 -23.92
CA LEU A 29 -18.72 -13.16 -22.83
C LEU A 29 -19.94 -14.08 -22.64
N SER A 30 -19.93 -15.28 -23.21
CA SER A 30 -20.95 -16.29 -22.92
C SER A 30 -20.64 -16.95 -21.57
N ALA A 31 -21.65 -17.51 -20.91
CA ALA A 31 -21.49 -18.18 -19.62
C ALA A 31 -20.62 -19.46 -19.67
N SER A 32 -20.15 -19.87 -20.85
CA SER A 32 -19.31 -21.04 -21.12
C SER A 32 -18.04 -20.68 -21.89
N ILE A 33 -17.26 -19.72 -21.37
CA ILE A 33 -15.97 -19.42 -21.99
C ILE A 33 -14.94 -20.44 -21.46
N ASP A 34 -14.57 -21.37 -22.32
CA ASP A 34 -13.40 -22.22 -22.14
C ASP A 34 -12.13 -21.37 -22.38
N GLY A 35 -11.64 -20.73 -21.31
CA GLY A 35 -10.32 -20.15 -21.33
C GLY A 35 -9.26 -21.27 -21.33
N MET A 36 -8.22 -21.12 -22.14
CA MET A 36 -7.07 -22.01 -22.04
C MET A 36 -6.34 -21.72 -20.74
N HIS A 37 -6.26 -22.70 -19.85
CA HIS A 37 -5.64 -22.60 -18.54
C HIS A 37 -4.34 -23.41 -18.50
N GLN A 38 -3.32 -22.87 -17.81
CA GLN A 38 -2.09 -23.59 -17.49
C GLN A 38 -1.45 -23.06 -16.20
N LYS A 39 -0.84 -23.96 -15.42
CA LYS A 39 -0.08 -23.67 -14.21
C LYS A 39 1.41 -23.58 -14.52
N PHE A 40 2.10 -22.62 -13.89
CA PHE A 40 3.52 -22.35 -14.06
C PHE A 40 4.23 -22.19 -12.72
N GLN A 41 5.54 -22.44 -12.68
CA GLN A 41 6.39 -22.14 -11.53
C GLN A 41 6.56 -20.61 -11.37
N ASN A 42 6.46 -20.11 -10.15
CA ASN A 42 6.64 -18.68 -9.87
C ASN A 42 8.14 -18.32 -9.79
N GLY A 43 8.78 -18.28 -10.95
CA GLY A 43 10.19 -17.99 -11.12
C GLY A 43 10.56 -17.70 -12.57
N LYS A 44 11.80 -17.29 -12.82
CA LYS A 44 12.29 -16.84 -14.15
C LYS A 44 12.02 -17.83 -15.28
N LEU A 45 12.10 -19.12 -15.01
CA LEU A 45 11.84 -20.17 -16.00
C LEU A 45 10.33 -20.20 -16.35
N GLY A 46 9.46 -20.24 -15.33
CA GLY A 46 8.01 -20.24 -15.53
C GLY A 46 7.51 -18.96 -16.21
N PHE A 47 8.12 -17.81 -15.95
CA PHE A 47 7.79 -16.56 -16.65
C PHE A 47 8.05 -16.64 -18.15
N ARG A 48 9.19 -17.23 -18.56
CA ARG A 48 9.51 -17.47 -19.96
C ARG A 48 8.58 -18.50 -20.60
N GLN A 49 8.21 -19.54 -19.83
CA GLN A 49 7.26 -20.57 -20.29
C GLN A 49 5.87 -19.95 -20.51
N LEU A 50 5.42 -19.08 -19.61
CA LEU A 50 4.17 -18.32 -19.78
C LEU A 50 4.14 -17.58 -21.13
N LEU A 51 5.18 -16.79 -21.43
CA LEU A 51 5.20 -16.03 -22.70
C LEU A 51 5.18 -16.95 -23.94
N ARG A 52 5.91 -18.07 -23.90
CA ARG A 52 5.87 -19.05 -24.98
C ARG A 52 4.48 -19.66 -25.13
N TRP A 53 3.87 -20.05 -24.03
CA TRP A 53 2.53 -20.63 -24.02
C TRP A 53 1.49 -19.64 -24.52
N VAL A 54 1.48 -18.38 -24.06
CA VAL A 54 0.57 -17.33 -24.56
C VAL A 54 0.77 -17.15 -26.06
N LYS A 55 1.99 -17.08 -26.57
CA LYS A 55 2.28 -16.96 -28.01
C LYS A 55 1.70 -18.11 -28.82
N THR A 56 1.87 -19.35 -28.34
CA THR A 56 1.33 -20.55 -29.02
C THR A 56 -0.19 -20.56 -28.94
N SER A 57 -0.77 -20.32 -27.78
CA SER A 57 -2.22 -20.34 -27.55
C SER A 57 -2.98 -19.29 -28.36
N THR A 58 -2.33 -18.17 -28.64
CA THR A 58 -2.91 -17.05 -29.40
C THR A 58 -2.56 -17.09 -30.89
N ARG A 59 -2.10 -18.23 -31.42
CA ARG A 59 -1.70 -18.40 -32.83
C ARG A 59 -0.72 -17.30 -33.28
N GLN A 60 0.28 -17.00 -32.44
CA GLN A 60 1.35 -16.03 -32.70
C GLN A 60 0.87 -14.58 -32.93
N ARG A 61 -0.28 -14.19 -32.38
CA ARG A 61 -0.70 -12.79 -32.41
C ARG A 61 0.33 -11.87 -31.78
N PRO A 62 0.44 -10.62 -32.25
CA PRO A 62 1.43 -9.70 -31.74
C PRO A 62 1.17 -9.36 -30.27
N SER A 63 2.23 -9.22 -29.52
CA SER A 63 2.18 -8.91 -28.07
C SER A 63 1.52 -7.58 -27.73
N LYS A 64 1.43 -6.67 -28.70
CA LYS A 64 0.67 -5.41 -28.55
C LYS A 64 -0.83 -5.63 -28.28
N ASP A 65 -1.38 -6.79 -28.65
CA ASP A 65 -2.78 -7.15 -28.44
C ASP A 65 -3.02 -7.83 -27.07
N TRP A 66 -1.96 -8.11 -26.33
CA TRP A 66 -2.03 -8.78 -25.04
C TRP A 66 -2.19 -7.80 -23.88
N MET A 67 -2.95 -8.21 -22.88
CA MET A 67 -3.04 -7.55 -21.58
C MET A 67 -3.00 -8.62 -20.50
N PHE A 68 -2.09 -8.47 -19.58
CA PHE A 68 -1.98 -9.31 -18.39
C PHE A 68 -2.64 -8.62 -17.22
N CYS A 69 -3.43 -9.37 -16.46
CA CYS A 69 -4.03 -8.89 -15.22
C CYS A 69 -3.82 -9.93 -14.13
N GLY A 70 -3.39 -9.50 -12.96
CA GLY A 70 -3.23 -10.38 -11.81
C GLY A 70 -3.70 -9.72 -10.52
N GLU A 71 -4.07 -10.54 -9.55
CA GLU A 71 -4.41 -10.09 -8.22
C GLU A 71 -3.15 -9.72 -7.44
N GLN A 72 -3.16 -8.58 -6.74
CA GLN A 72 -2.02 -8.12 -5.92
C GLN A 72 -1.89 -8.96 -4.65
N THR A 73 -1.03 -9.99 -4.68
CA THR A 73 -0.76 -10.91 -3.56
C THR A 73 0.56 -10.58 -2.82
N GLY A 74 0.93 -9.32 -2.77
CA GLY A 74 2.16 -8.86 -2.12
C GLY A 74 3.41 -9.32 -2.88
N LYS A 75 4.41 -9.86 -2.15
CA LYS A 75 5.69 -10.23 -2.75
C LYS A 75 5.64 -11.34 -3.79
N TYR A 76 4.58 -12.13 -3.84
CA TYR A 76 4.47 -13.23 -4.81
C TYR A 76 4.15 -12.78 -6.23
N SER A 77 3.50 -11.63 -6.39
CA SER A 77 3.17 -11.07 -7.70
C SER A 77 4.30 -10.23 -8.32
N HIS A 78 5.19 -9.64 -7.50
CA HIS A 78 6.20 -8.69 -8.00
C HIS A 78 7.11 -9.26 -9.09
N GLY A 79 7.62 -10.49 -8.92
CA GLY A 79 8.59 -11.08 -9.86
C GLY A 79 8.06 -11.18 -11.29
N LEU A 80 6.82 -11.64 -11.46
CA LEU A 80 6.20 -11.74 -12.78
C LEU A 80 5.78 -10.36 -13.30
N CYS A 81 5.24 -9.50 -12.43
CA CYS A 81 4.86 -8.12 -12.82
C CYS A 81 6.08 -7.33 -13.34
N ASP A 82 7.21 -7.39 -12.63
CA ASP A 82 8.46 -6.75 -13.05
C ASP A 82 8.97 -7.36 -14.38
N PHE A 83 8.92 -8.68 -14.51
CA PHE A 83 9.33 -9.37 -15.73
C PHE A 83 8.49 -8.97 -16.94
N LEU A 84 7.17 -8.92 -16.80
CA LEU A 84 6.26 -8.53 -17.90
C LEU A 84 6.46 -7.06 -18.27
N SER A 85 6.52 -6.18 -17.29
CA SER A 85 6.73 -4.75 -17.49
C SER A 85 8.10 -4.46 -18.16
N SER A 86 9.18 -5.16 -17.73
CA SER A 86 10.52 -5.01 -18.34
C SER A 86 10.58 -5.51 -19.79
N ASN A 87 9.66 -6.38 -20.18
CA ASN A 87 9.51 -6.83 -21.57
C ASN A 87 8.53 -5.96 -22.39
N GLY A 88 8.12 -4.81 -21.87
CA GLY A 88 7.21 -3.88 -22.55
C GLY A 88 5.78 -4.41 -22.71
N LEU A 89 5.37 -5.34 -21.85
CA LEU A 89 4.03 -5.93 -21.88
C LEU A 89 3.10 -5.22 -20.90
N ASP A 90 1.85 -5.03 -21.31
CA ASP A 90 0.82 -4.40 -20.49
C ASP A 90 0.44 -5.32 -19.31
N MET A 91 0.92 -4.99 -18.12
CA MET A 91 0.58 -5.68 -16.87
C MET A 91 -0.28 -4.78 -15.97
N TRP A 92 -1.41 -5.30 -15.55
CA TRP A 92 -2.31 -4.69 -14.58
C TRP A 92 -2.34 -5.51 -13.29
N CYS A 93 -1.79 -4.97 -12.20
CA CYS A 93 -1.84 -5.58 -10.88
C CYS A 93 -2.95 -4.92 -10.06
N GLU A 94 -4.06 -5.64 -9.87
CA GLU A 94 -5.27 -5.09 -9.25
C GLU A 94 -5.45 -5.55 -7.81
N ALA A 95 -6.12 -4.72 -7.02
CA ALA A 95 -6.44 -5.03 -5.64
C ALA A 95 -7.48 -6.18 -5.55
N PRO A 96 -7.25 -7.23 -4.71
CA PRO A 96 -8.15 -8.38 -4.55
C PRO A 96 -9.60 -8.00 -4.30
N LEU A 97 -9.82 -7.00 -3.48
CA LEU A 97 -11.15 -6.53 -3.12
C LEU A 97 -11.94 -5.96 -4.30
N ARG A 98 -11.27 -5.33 -5.26
CA ARG A 98 -11.92 -4.82 -6.48
C ARG A 98 -12.40 -5.95 -7.36
N ILE A 99 -11.52 -6.91 -7.65
CA ILE A 99 -11.87 -8.09 -8.45
C ILE A 99 -13.06 -8.79 -7.81
N LYS A 100 -12.97 -9.11 -6.51
CA LYS A 100 -14.03 -9.80 -5.78
C LYS A 100 -15.38 -9.07 -5.79
N ARG A 101 -15.41 -7.76 -5.67
CA ARG A 101 -16.66 -6.97 -5.64
C ARG A 101 -17.31 -6.83 -7.00
N CYS A 102 -16.53 -6.86 -8.08
CA CYS A 102 -17.03 -6.70 -9.43
C CYS A 102 -17.52 -8.02 -10.05
N MET A 103 -17.11 -9.17 -9.52
CA MET A 103 -17.42 -10.49 -10.08
C MET A 103 -18.69 -11.15 -9.51
N GLY A 104 -19.38 -10.47 -8.58
CA GLY A 104 -20.63 -10.98 -8.00
C GLY A 104 -20.43 -12.13 -7.00
N ILE A 105 -21.52 -12.89 -6.74
CA ILE A 105 -21.50 -14.02 -5.78
C ILE A 105 -20.97 -15.26 -6.47
N THR A 106 -19.86 -15.79 -5.97
CA THR A 106 -19.25 -17.03 -6.50
C THR A 106 -19.38 -18.16 -5.49
N ARG A 107 -19.88 -19.33 -5.94
CA ARG A 107 -20.11 -20.51 -5.08
C ARG A 107 -19.00 -21.54 -5.13
N SER A 108 -18.18 -21.56 -6.20
CA SER A 108 -17.07 -22.50 -6.36
C SER A 108 -15.73 -21.78 -6.28
N LYS A 109 -14.73 -22.41 -5.67
CA LYS A 109 -13.35 -21.96 -5.59
C LYS A 109 -12.45 -23.01 -6.21
N ASN A 110 -11.75 -22.61 -7.29
CA ASN A 110 -10.73 -23.44 -7.97
C ASN A 110 -9.76 -22.47 -8.66
N ASP A 111 -8.46 -22.75 -8.58
CA ASP A 111 -7.39 -21.89 -9.09
C ASP A 111 -7.56 -21.56 -10.59
N SER A 112 -8.04 -22.52 -11.41
CA SER A 112 -8.35 -22.28 -12.81
C SER A 112 -9.52 -21.31 -13.01
N LEU A 113 -10.54 -21.37 -12.17
CA LEU A 113 -11.67 -20.45 -12.20
C LEU A 113 -11.28 -19.07 -11.68
N ASP A 114 -10.37 -18.98 -10.73
CA ASP A 114 -9.93 -17.72 -10.17
C ASP A 114 -9.09 -16.95 -11.20
N SER A 115 -8.17 -17.59 -11.93
CA SER A 115 -7.43 -16.95 -13.04
C SER A 115 -8.35 -16.54 -14.20
N LEU A 116 -9.39 -17.35 -14.52
CA LEU A 116 -10.39 -16.99 -15.53
C LEU A 116 -11.19 -15.73 -15.10
N ARG A 117 -11.64 -15.67 -13.86
CA ARG A 117 -12.36 -14.51 -13.29
C ARG A 117 -11.53 -13.25 -13.33
N ILE A 118 -10.23 -13.36 -13.08
CA ILE A 118 -9.31 -12.21 -13.21
C ILE A 118 -9.26 -11.75 -14.67
N ALA A 119 -9.22 -12.67 -15.63
CA ALA A 119 -9.26 -12.32 -17.06
C ALA A 119 -10.59 -11.65 -17.46
N GLU A 120 -11.73 -12.18 -17.00
CA GLU A 120 -13.04 -11.58 -17.22
C GLU A 120 -13.16 -10.18 -16.60
N TYR A 121 -12.66 -9.99 -15.38
CA TYR A 121 -12.60 -8.69 -14.74
C TYR A 121 -11.81 -7.70 -15.59
N ALA A 122 -10.60 -8.09 -16.01
CA ALA A 122 -9.73 -7.27 -16.82
C ALA A 122 -10.38 -6.89 -18.16
N TYR A 123 -11.10 -7.80 -18.78
CA TYR A 123 -11.87 -7.51 -20.00
C TYR A 123 -12.96 -6.46 -19.78
N ARG A 124 -13.80 -6.67 -18.76
CA ARG A 124 -14.95 -5.79 -18.48
C ARG A 124 -14.55 -4.37 -18.09
N TYR A 125 -13.36 -4.22 -17.49
CA TYR A 125 -12.87 -2.96 -16.94
C TYR A 125 -11.57 -2.46 -17.58
N GLN A 126 -11.32 -2.79 -18.85
CA GLN A 126 -10.11 -2.35 -19.58
C GLN A 126 -9.93 -0.82 -19.57
N ASP A 127 -11.05 -0.07 -19.61
CA ASP A 127 -11.08 1.39 -19.51
C ASP A 127 -10.48 1.94 -18.20
N LYS A 128 -10.41 1.10 -17.17
CA LYS A 128 -9.87 1.45 -15.84
C LYS A 128 -8.48 0.86 -15.57
N MET A 129 -7.86 0.30 -16.61
CA MET A 129 -6.53 -0.29 -16.48
C MET A 129 -5.54 0.73 -15.94
N SER A 130 -4.81 0.33 -14.89
CA SER A 130 -3.64 1.04 -14.39
C SER A 130 -2.41 0.17 -14.62
N ALA A 131 -1.54 0.60 -15.53
CA ALA A 131 -0.32 -0.14 -15.82
C ALA A 131 0.55 -0.28 -14.57
N TYR A 132 1.07 -1.47 -14.35
CA TYR A 132 2.00 -1.75 -13.26
C TYR A 132 3.27 -0.92 -13.44
N LYS A 133 3.69 -0.29 -12.36
CA LYS A 133 4.95 0.46 -12.30
C LYS A 133 5.92 -0.32 -11.43
N PRO A 134 7.06 -0.75 -11.98
CA PRO A 134 8.08 -1.43 -11.20
C PRO A 134 8.55 -0.56 -10.03
N VAL A 135 8.75 -1.19 -8.89
CA VAL A 135 9.32 -0.55 -7.71
C VAL A 135 10.84 -0.59 -7.81
N SER A 136 11.53 0.51 -7.52
CA SER A 136 13.00 0.52 -7.52
C SER A 136 13.56 -0.47 -6.49
N LYS A 137 14.76 -0.98 -6.76
CA LYS A 137 15.44 -1.91 -5.83
C LYS A 137 15.62 -1.27 -4.45
N ALA A 138 15.95 0.01 -4.39
CA ALA A 138 16.11 0.78 -3.15
C ALA A 138 14.79 0.81 -2.36
N ILE A 139 13.66 1.12 -2.99
CA ILE A 139 12.33 1.12 -2.33
C ILE A 139 11.96 -0.29 -1.85
N ALA A 140 12.25 -1.33 -2.63
CA ALA A 140 11.97 -2.72 -2.23
C ALA A 140 12.79 -3.10 -0.98
N GLN A 141 14.07 -2.79 -0.93
CA GLN A 141 14.94 -3.01 0.22
C GLN A 141 14.50 -2.19 1.43
N LEU A 142 14.21 -0.90 1.23
CA LEU A 142 13.70 -0.02 2.28
C LEU A 142 12.41 -0.57 2.90
N LYS A 143 11.50 -1.11 2.07
CA LYS A 143 10.25 -1.74 2.53
C LYS A 143 10.52 -2.98 3.39
N GLU A 144 11.49 -3.80 3.04
CA GLU A 144 11.84 -4.99 3.82
C GLU A 144 12.35 -4.63 5.21
N LEU A 145 13.31 -3.67 5.30
CA LEU A 145 13.83 -3.17 6.56
C LEU A 145 12.74 -2.50 7.41
N PHE A 146 11.90 -1.68 6.77
CA PHE A 146 10.78 -1.00 7.41
C PHE A 146 9.79 -1.99 8.07
N LEU A 147 9.41 -3.05 7.35
CA LEU A 147 8.49 -4.07 7.88
C LEU A 147 9.14 -4.89 9.00
N ALA A 148 10.42 -5.25 8.87
CA ALA A 148 11.18 -5.91 9.93
C ALA A 148 11.24 -5.05 11.20
N ARG A 149 11.54 -3.76 11.04
CA ARG A 149 11.55 -2.80 12.14
C ARG A 149 10.21 -2.71 12.87
N LEU A 150 9.12 -2.58 12.13
CA LEU A 150 7.78 -2.54 12.73
C LEU A 150 7.51 -3.80 13.55
N LYS A 151 7.91 -4.95 13.04
CA LYS A 151 7.75 -6.22 13.75
C LYS A 151 8.57 -6.28 15.03
N PHE A 152 9.82 -5.81 15.00
CA PHE A 152 10.69 -5.76 16.19
C PHE A 152 10.13 -4.80 17.25
N VAL A 153 9.62 -3.64 16.85
CA VAL A 153 8.94 -2.71 17.78
C VAL A 153 7.70 -3.34 18.42
N GLU A 154 6.91 -4.10 17.64
CA GLU A 154 5.74 -4.84 18.16
C GLU A 154 6.14 -5.89 19.20
N GLN A 155 7.16 -6.70 18.91
CA GLN A 155 7.66 -7.74 19.84
C GLN A 155 8.25 -7.13 21.11
N ARG A 156 9.08 -6.10 20.98
CA ARG A 156 9.62 -5.33 22.10
C ARG A 156 8.51 -4.80 22.99
N LYS A 157 7.48 -4.18 22.39
CA LYS A 157 6.33 -3.64 23.14
C LYS A 157 5.57 -4.74 23.88
N ALA A 158 5.39 -5.91 23.28
CA ALA A 158 4.71 -7.03 23.92
C ALA A 158 5.44 -7.49 25.19
N LEU A 159 6.78 -7.61 25.13
CA LEU A 159 7.61 -7.94 26.29
C LEU A 159 7.57 -6.85 27.36
N TYR A 160 7.67 -5.59 26.95
CA TYR A 160 7.60 -4.45 27.87
C TYR A 160 6.26 -4.38 28.61
N VAL A 161 5.15 -4.54 27.91
CA VAL A 161 3.80 -4.56 28.51
C VAL A 161 3.69 -5.72 29.50
N ARG A 162 4.16 -6.92 29.12
CA ARG A 162 4.15 -8.08 30.00
C ARG A 162 4.92 -7.81 31.30
N ASN A 163 6.11 -7.25 31.23
CA ASN A 163 6.91 -6.96 32.42
C ASN A 163 6.26 -5.92 33.36
N ASN A 164 5.41 -5.04 32.82
CA ASN A 164 4.75 -3.98 33.61
C ASN A 164 3.31 -4.33 34.02
N THR A 165 2.81 -5.52 33.65
CA THR A 165 1.43 -5.97 33.96
C THR A 165 1.39 -7.19 34.89
N CYS A 166 2.39 -7.31 35.80
CA CYS A 166 2.38 -8.36 36.81
C CYS A 166 1.14 -8.30 37.70
N THR A 167 0.47 -9.44 37.86
CA THR A 167 -0.64 -9.57 38.79
C THR A 167 -0.11 -9.60 40.24
N GLU A 168 -0.88 -9.11 41.21
CA GLU A 168 -0.49 -9.15 42.64
C GLU A 168 -0.18 -10.58 43.12
N TYR A 169 -0.75 -11.60 42.47
CA TYR A 169 -0.55 -13.00 42.80
C TYR A 169 0.84 -13.55 42.48
N SER A 170 1.51 -13.04 41.44
CA SER A 170 2.85 -13.49 41.03
C SER A 170 3.98 -12.55 41.44
N LYS A 171 3.64 -11.38 41.99
CA LYS A 171 4.56 -10.31 42.28
C LYS A 171 5.62 -10.71 43.29
N GLY A 172 6.88 -10.67 42.83
CA GLY A 172 8.05 -10.97 43.69
C GLY A 172 8.44 -12.45 43.76
N SER A 173 7.77 -13.36 43.05
CA SER A 173 8.21 -14.76 42.94
C SER A 173 9.54 -14.87 42.16
N ASP A 174 10.33 -15.92 42.45
CA ASP A 174 11.60 -16.14 41.74
C ASP A 174 11.41 -16.45 40.27
N ALA A 175 10.29 -17.10 39.93
CA ALA A 175 9.89 -17.31 38.53
C ALA A 175 9.60 -15.98 37.78
N GLU A 176 8.93 -15.05 38.45
CA GLU A 176 8.66 -13.72 37.89
C GLU A 176 9.95 -12.94 37.63
N LYS A 177 10.85 -12.92 38.63
CA LYS A 177 12.16 -12.25 38.50
C LYS A 177 12.96 -12.82 37.33
N MET A 178 13.07 -14.16 37.25
CA MET A 178 13.76 -14.83 36.14
C MET A 178 13.17 -14.46 34.78
N VAL A 179 11.84 -14.46 34.64
CA VAL A 179 11.19 -14.13 33.37
C VAL A 179 11.35 -12.65 33.05
N ALA A 180 11.30 -11.74 34.05
CA ALA A 180 11.54 -10.33 33.85
C ALA A 180 12.97 -10.05 33.36
N GLU A 181 13.96 -10.70 33.93
CA GLU A 181 15.36 -10.60 33.49
C GLU A 181 15.59 -11.10 32.08
N LEU A 182 15.01 -12.25 31.71
CA LEU A 182 15.08 -12.78 30.34
C LEU A 182 14.40 -11.85 29.35
N SER A 183 13.21 -11.32 29.70
CA SER A 183 12.48 -10.38 28.87
C SER A 183 13.24 -9.06 28.69
N GLN A 184 13.92 -8.58 29.75
CA GLN A 184 14.71 -7.36 29.69
C GLN A 184 15.90 -7.51 28.71
N LYS A 185 16.61 -8.63 28.73
CA LYS A 185 17.69 -8.93 27.77
C LYS A 185 17.18 -8.93 26.32
N LEU A 186 16.02 -9.52 26.10
CA LEU A 186 15.40 -9.52 24.75
C LEU A 186 14.99 -8.11 24.32
N ILE A 187 14.46 -7.28 25.22
CA ILE A 187 14.12 -5.88 24.96
C ILE A 187 15.37 -5.11 24.50
N GLU A 188 16.49 -5.27 25.20
CA GLU A 188 17.77 -4.63 24.84
C GLU A 188 18.28 -5.08 23.45
N GLN A 189 18.18 -6.37 23.15
CA GLN A 189 18.54 -6.90 21.84
C GLN A 189 17.63 -6.34 20.71
N PHE A 190 16.33 -6.18 20.99
CA PHE A 190 15.43 -5.52 20.04
C PHE A 190 15.79 -4.05 19.86
N ASP A 191 16.13 -3.33 20.91
CA ASP A 191 16.54 -1.91 20.83
C ASP A 191 17.80 -1.73 19.97
N GLU A 192 18.80 -2.59 20.12
CA GLU A 192 20.00 -2.59 19.29
C GLU A 192 19.68 -2.94 17.83
N SER A 193 18.83 -3.94 17.62
CA SER A 193 18.42 -4.36 16.27
C SER A 193 17.61 -3.28 15.57
N ILE A 194 16.70 -2.60 16.26
CA ILE A 194 15.94 -1.48 15.73
C ILE A 194 16.87 -0.33 15.33
N LYS A 195 17.86 0.01 16.17
CA LYS A 195 18.86 1.05 15.83
C LYS A 195 19.68 0.69 14.59
N LYS A 196 20.05 -0.59 14.41
CA LYS A 196 20.72 -1.06 13.19
C LYS A 196 19.82 -0.91 11.96
N LEU A 197 18.56 -1.34 12.07
CA LEU A 197 17.60 -1.19 10.98
C LEU A 197 17.37 0.28 10.60
N ASP A 198 17.29 1.18 11.58
CA ASP A 198 17.14 2.62 11.33
C ASP A 198 18.35 3.19 10.56
N LYS A 199 19.57 2.77 10.90
CA LYS A 199 20.81 3.15 10.19
C LYS A 199 20.83 2.63 8.75
N GLU A 200 20.49 1.36 8.55
CA GLU A 200 20.45 0.75 7.22
C GLU A 200 19.35 1.39 6.33
N MET A 201 18.20 1.70 6.90
CA MET A 201 17.14 2.43 6.20
C MET A 201 17.64 3.81 5.74
N GLN A 202 18.33 4.55 6.62
CA GLN A 202 18.92 5.84 6.27
C GLN A 202 19.99 5.68 5.18
N ALA A 203 20.86 4.69 5.27
CA ALA A 203 21.88 4.43 4.26
C ALA A 203 21.30 4.14 2.86
N ILE A 204 20.17 3.40 2.80
CA ILE A 204 19.46 3.17 1.53
C ILE A 204 18.88 4.49 0.99
N ILE A 205 18.30 5.31 1.85
CA ILE A 205 17.75 6.63 1.45
C ILE A 205 18.88 7.51 0.91
N ASP A 206 20.02 7.57 1.58
CA ASP A 206 21.17 8.40 1.21
C ASP A 206 21.85 7.92 -0.10
N SER A 207 21.68 6.65 -0.46
CA SER A 207 22.27 6.07 -1.68
C SER A 207 21.49 6.34 -2.97
N ASP A 208 20.25 6.83 -2.89
CA ASP A 208 19.38 7.10 -4.04
C ASP A 208 18.96 8.57 -4.04
N GLU A 209 19.49 9.36 -4.99
CA GLU A 209 19.28 10.82 -5.04
C GLU A 209 17.80 11.21 -5.09
N GLU A 210 16.97 10.47 -5.83
CA GLU A 210 15.53 10.77 -5.95
C GLU A 210 14.79 10.51 -4.62
N ILE A 211 15.16 9.43 -3.94
CA ILE A 211 14.59 9.07 -2.63
C ILE A 211 15.07 10.06 -1.57
N LEU A 212 16.35 10.41 -1.57
CA LEU A 212 16.95 11.37 -0.63
C LEU A 212 16.28 12.73 -0.74
N GLU A 213 16.15 13.27 -1.97
CA GLU A 213 15.46 14.55 -2.19
C GLU A 213 14.02 14.53 -1.64
N THR A 214 13.28 13.46 -1.93
CA THR A 214 11.91 13.30 -1.41
C THR A 214 11.90 13.21 0.11
N PHE A 215 12.81 12.43 0.69
CA PHE A 215 12.94 12.26 2.13
C PHE A 215 13.25 13.59 2.84
N GLU A 216 14.21 14.36 2.35
CA GLU A 216 14.55 15.67 2.92
C GLU A 216 13.38 16.65 2.86
N ASN A 217 12.67 16.68 1.73
CA ASN A 217 11.50 17.54 1.56
C ASN A 217 10.38 17.20 2.55
N ILE A 218 10.08 15.92 2.75
CA ILE A 218 9.05 15.47 3.68
C ILE A 218 9.49 15.67 5.14
N SER A 219 10.73 15.33 5.48
CA SER A 219 11.29 15.40 6.84
C SER A 219 11.48 16.84 7.31
N SER A 220 11.46 17.82 6.41
CA SER A 220 11.48 19.25 6.76
C SER A 220 10.26 19.69 7.56
N ILE A 221 9.18 18.90 7.58
CA ILE A 221 8.00 19.14 8.44
C ILE A 221 8.34 18.70 9.86
N LYS A 222 8.36 19.64 10.81
CA LYS A 222 8.51 19.28 12.23
C LYS A 222 7.43 18.30 12.69
N GLY A 223 7.86 17.13 13.16
CA GLY A 223 6.99 16.04 13.58
C GLY A 223 6.89 14.87 12.58
N ILE A 224 7.55 14.96 11.43
CA ILE A 224 7.72 13.83 10.51
C ILE A 224 9.11 13.22 10.74
N SER A 225 9.11 11.96 11.15
CA SER A 225 10.34 11.18 11.42
C SER A 225 10.77 10.34 10.22
N LEU A 226 11.96 9.72 10.31
CA LEU A 226 12.45 8.70 9.37
C LEU A 226 11.35 7.70 8.99
N ILE A 227 10.64 7.17 9.99
CA ILE A 227 9.64 6.11 9.79
C ILE A 227 8.43 6.62 9.02
N ASN A 228 7.96 7.82 9.34
CA ASN A 228 6.82 8.42 8.64
C ASN A 228 7.17 8.76 7.19
N ALA A 229 8.33 9.38 6.96
CA ALA A 229 8.80 9.72 5.61
C ALA A 229 9.02 8.44 4.77
N SER A 230 9.70 7.43 5.32
CA SER A 230 9.88 6.12 4.67
C SER A 230 8.57 5.45 4.32
N ALA A 231 7.55 5.51 5.21
CA ALA A 231 6.23 4.97 4.91
C ALA A 231 5.59 5.64 3.68
N PHE A 232 5.68 6.97 3.56
CA PHE A 232 5.19 7.66 2.36
C PHE A 232 5.95 7.22 1.10
N ILE A 233 7.28 7.22 1.13
CA ILE A 233 8.12 6.81 -0.01
C ILE A 233 7.79 5.38 -0.45
N ILE A 234 7.72 4.44 0.49
CA ILE A 234 7.46 3.01 0.22
C ILE A 234 6.07 2.78 -0.38
N TYR A 235 5.03 3.34 0.26
CA TYR A 235 3.64 3.01 -0.07
C TYR A 235 3.03 3.88 -1.16
N THR A 236 3.76 4.85 -1.66
CA THR A 236 3.40 5.64 -2.84
C THR A 236 4.35 5.42 -4.02
N ASN A 237 5.32 4.50 -3.88
CA ASN A 237 6.38 4.29 -4.86
C ASN A 237 7.08 5.61 -5.21
N ASN A 238 7.56 6.31 -4.19
CA ASN A 238 8.11 7.66 -4.28
C ASN A 238 7.18 8.64 -5.02
N PHE A 239 5.88 8.63 -4.65
CA PHE A 239 4.79 9.43 -5.23
C PHE A 239 4.51 9.18 -6.74
N LYS A 240 5.08 8.11 -7.33
CA LYS A 240 4.80 7.70 -8.72
C LYS A 240 3.43 7.02 -8.85
N ASP A 241 2.95 6.39 -7.77
CA ASP A 241 1.64 5.78 -7.72
C ASP A 241 0.56 6.82 -7.32
N PHE A 242 -0.71 6.44 -7.47
CA PHE A 242 -1.87 7.31 -7.20
C PHE A 242 -1.95 8.58 -8.06
N GLY A 243 -1.07 8.75 -9.07
CA GLY A 243 -0.97 9.97 -9.88
C GLY A 243 -0.56 11.21 -9.07
N ALA A 244 0.16 11.00 -7.94
CA ALA A 244 0.51 12.04 -6.96
C ALA A 244 -0.72 12.82 -6.42
N ASP A 245 -1.92 12.23 -6.47
CA ASP A 245 -3.15 12.85 -5.96
C ASP A 245 -3.26 12.63 -4.44
N PRO A 246 -3.19 13.72 -3.63
CA PRO A 246 -3.28 13.62 -2.17
C PRO A 246 -4.61 13.06 -1.67
N ARG A 247 -5.71 13.20 -2.44
CA ARG A 247 -7.03 12.66 -2.05
C ARG A 247 -7.03 11.13 -2.14
N ARG A 248 -6.40 10.57 -3.19
CA ARG A 248 -6.25 9.11 -3.36
C ARG A 248 -5.34 8.54 -2.28
N ILE A 249 -4.22 9.22 -1.98
CA ILE A 249 -3.31 8.85 -0.90
C ILE A 249 -4.04 8.91 0.45
N ALA A 250 -4.77 9.98 0.75
CA ALA A 250 -5.55 10.12 1.99
C ALA A 250 -6.62 9.02 2.14
N SER A 251 -7.24 8.60 1.04
CA SER A 251 -8.19 7.48 1.02
C SER A 251 -7.49 6.17 1.39
N TYR A 252 -6.35 5.87 0.76
CA TYR A 252 -5.56 4.67 1.03
C TYR A 252 -5.04 4.62 2.48
N TRP A 253 -4.64 5.77 3.03
CA TRP A 253 -4.19 5.93 4.41
C TRP A 253 -5.35 6.02 5.42
N GLY A 254 -6.61 6.00 4.96
CA GLY A 254 -7.81 5.93 5.79
C GLY A 254 -8.12 7.21 6.56
N VAL A 255 -7.72 8.37 6.03
CA VAL A 255 -7.98 9.69 6.64
C VAL A 255 -8.94 10.54 5.82
N ALA A 256 -9.22 10.17 4.57
CA ALA A 256 -10.27 10.77 3.78
C ALA A 256 -11.65 10.50 4.39
N VAL A 257 -12.51 11.49 4.34
CA VAL A 257 -13.86 11.44 4.89
C VAL A 257 -14.84 11.36 3.73
N PHE A 258 -15.77 10.41 3.83
CA PHE A 258 -16.79 10.16 2.82
C PHE A 258 -18.18 10.50 3.38
N ALA A 259 -18.97 11.22 2.59
CA ALA A 259 -20.39 11.44 2.90
C ALA A 259 -21.15 10.10 2.87
N GLN A 260 -22.15 9.98 3.71
CA GLN A 260 -23.02 8.81 3.80
C GLN A 260 -24.48 9.27 3.77
N ASP A 261 -24.84 9.93 2.66
CA ASP A 261 -26.20 10.39 2.43
C ASP A 261 -26.91 9.42 1.49
N SER A 262 -28.13 9.06 1.80
CA SER A 262 -28.98 8.23 0.95
C SER A 262 -30.38 8.83 0.88
N GLY A 263 -30.77 9.29 -0.31
CA GLY A 263 -32.04 9.97 -0.53
C GLY A 263 -32.15 11.30 0.24
N SER A 264 -33.37 11.78 0.39
CA SER A 264 -33.67 13.03 1.10
C SER A 264 -33.81 12.89 2.62
N SER A 265 -33.93 11.66 3.12
CA SER A 265 -34.29 11.37 4.53
C SER A 265 -33.14 10.80 5.39
N VAL A 266 -32.05 10.30 4.78
CA VAL A 266 -30.98 9.67 5.53
C VAL A 266 -29.70 10.48 5.40
N HIS A 267 -29.37 11.24 6.44
CA HIS A 267 -28.14 12.00 6.54
C HIS A 267 -27.28 11.45 7.70
N HIS A 268 -26.21 10.75 7.38
CA HIS A 268 -25.24 10.32 8.40
C HIS A 268 -24.01 11.23 8.41
N PRO A 269 -23.40 11.48 9.59
CA PRO A 269 -22.14 12.20 9.67
C PRO A 269 -21.08 11.55 8.78
N ALA A 270 -20.42 12.34 7.97
CA ALA A 270 -19.34 11.85 7.10
C ALA A 270 -18.25 11.14 7.92
N ARG A 271 -17.83 9.95 7.49
CA ARG A 271 -16.91 9.07 8.21
C ARG A 271 -15.74 8.62 7.34
N THR A 272 -14.63 8.25 7.99
CA THR A 272 -13.52 7.59 7.31
C THR A 272 -13.88 6.14 6.99
N SER A 273 -13.43 5.65 5.83
CA SER A 273 -13.66 4.24 5.46
C SER A 273 -12.83 3.29 6.34
N PRO A 274 -13.38 2.14 6.78
CA PRO A 274 -12.60 1.07 7.41
C PRO A 274 -11.70 0.33 6.42
N MET A 275 -11.94 0.48 5.11
CA MET A 275 -11.13 -0.12 4.04
C MET A 275 -9.87 0.72 3.80
N CYS A 276 -8.89 0.56 4.67
CA CYS A 276 -7.62 1.26 4.60
C CYS A 276 -6.52 0.46 5.29
N SER A 277 -5.28 0.85 5.10
CA SER A 277 -4.16 0.30 5.88
C SER A 277 -4.20 0.83 7.31
N LYS A 278 -4.56 -0.04 8.27
CA LYS A 278 -4.58 0.32 9.71
C LYS A 278 -3.19 0.75 10.21
N MET A 279 -2.14 0.08 9.72
CA MET A 279 -0.75 0.40 10.05
C MET A 279 -0.40 1.83 9.62
N LEU A 280 -0.64 2.19 8.35
CA LEU A 280 -0.37 3.54 7.85
C LEU A 280 -1.19 4.60 8.57
N LYS A 281 -2.46 4.30 8.87
CA LYS A 281 -3.32 5.20 9.66
C LYS A 281 -2.78 5.44 11.07
N SER A 282 -2.19 4.43 11.72
CA SER A 282 -1.55 4.54 13.03
C SER A 282 -0.30 5.43 12.96
N LEU A 283 0.61 5.15 12.03
CA LEU A 283 1.82 5.96 11.82
C LEU A 283 1.50 7.43 11.56
N LEU A 284 0.50 7.68 10.72
CA LEU A 284 0.06 9.05 10.46
C LEU A 284 -0.60 9.71 11.70
N SER A 285 -1.16 8.90 12.60
CA SER A 285 -1.69 9.44 13.86
C SER A 285 -0.56 9.91 14.78
N GLU A 286 0.51 9.15 14.87
CA GLU A 286 1.73 9.52 15.62
C GLU A 286 2.36 10.78 15.03
N ALA A 287 2.52 10.83 13.69
CA ALA A 287 3.00 12.01 12.98
C ALA A 287 2.13 13.25 13.23
N ALA A 288 0.80 13.10 13.22
CA ALA A 288 -0.12 14.22 13.46
C ALA A 288 -0.06 14.75 14.90
N VAL A 289 0.11 13.87 15.88
CA VAL A 289 0.31 14.27 17.29
C VAL A 289 1.64 14.99 17.44
N ALA A 290 2.73 14.47 16.88
CA ALA A 290 4.03 15.13 16.91
C ALA A 290 4.00 16.49 16.18
N ALA A 291 3.45 16.54 14.98
CA ALA A 291 3.33 17.79 14.22
C ALA A 291 2.47 18.83 14.95
N LYS A 292 1.35 18.42 15.56
CA LYS A 292 0.55 19.31 16.40
C LYS A 292 1.34 19.89 17.60
N THR A 293 2.28 19.10 18.14
CA THR A 293 3.08 19.53 19.29
C THR A 293 4.22 20.45 18.89
N TYR A 294 4.93 20.13 17.81
CA TYR A 294 6.21 20.78 17.46
C TYR A 294 6.11 21.76 16.27
N ASN A 295 5.01 21.75 15.51
CA ASN A 295 4.83 22.68 14.40
C ASN A 295 3.75 23.72 14.74
N PRO A 296 4.13 25.01 14.93
CA PRO A 296 3.21 26.06 15.37
C PRO A 296 1.99 26.23 14.45
N ARG A 297 2.18 26.12 13.15
CA ARG A 297 1.10 26.28 12.15
C ARG A 297 0.09 25.12 12.19
N ILE A 298 0.57 23.90 12.38
CA ILE A 298 -0.30 22.72 12.55
C ILE A 298 -1.05 22.80 13.87
N LYS A 299 -0.38 23.26 14.94
CA LYS A 299 -1.02 23.54 16.24
C LYS A 299 -2.14 24.55 16.10
N GLN A 300 -1.87 25.71 15.51
CA GLN A 300 -2.85 26.74 15.25
C GLN A 300 -4.06 26.23 14.45
N TYR A 301 -3.81 25.41 13.43
CA TYR A 301 -4.88 24.78 12.65
C TYR A 301 -5.74 23.86 13.52
N TYR A 302 -5.13 23.02 14.35
CA TYR A 302 -5.84 22.14 15.29
C TYR A 302 -6.67 22.95 16.30
N ASP A 303 -6.06 23.94 16.97
CA ASP A 303 -6.71 24.76 17.98
C ASP A 303 -7.91 25.53 17.41
N ARG A 304 -7.79 26.05 16.18
CA ARG A 304 -8.91 26.67 15.45
C ARG A 304 -10.07 25.69 15.22
N LEU A 305 -9.80 24.41 14.95
CA LEU A 305 -10.84 23.40 14.79
C LEU A 305 -11.55 23.08 16.12
N ILE A 306 -10.79 23.04 17.22
CA ILE A 306 -11.35 22.86 18.56
C ILE A 306 -12.22 24.07 18.95
N ALA A 307 -11.73 25.30 18.72
CA ALA A 307 -12.49 26.52 18.96
C ALA A 307 -13.82 26.59 18.18
N LYS A 308 -13.88 25.93 17.00
CA LYS A 308 -15.11 25.75 16.22
C LYS A 308 -16.01 24.61 16.74
N GLY A 309 -15.76 24.06 17.91
CA GLY A 309 -16.57 23.00 18.53
C GLY A 309 -16.33 21.60 17.99
N LYS A 310 -15.29 21.35 17.18
CA LYS A 310 -15.01 19.99 16.68
C LYS A 310 -14.45 19.10 17.79
N HIS A 311 -14.93 17.85 17.88
CA HIS A 311 -14.37 16.85 18.78
C HIS A 311 -12.88 16.61 18.49
N LYS A 312 -12.07 16.39 19.54
CA LYS A 312 -10.60 16.21 19.46
C LYS A 312 -10.16 15.18 18.40
N GLY A 313 -10.84 14.05 18.32
CA GLY A 313 -10.55 13.00 17.33
C GLY A 313 -10.83 13.44 15.88
N VAL A 314 -11.89 14.22 15.65
CA VAL A 314 -12.22 14.79 14.35
C VAL A 314 -11.20 15.85 13.95
N ALA A 315 -10.83 16.73 14.88
CA ALA A 315 -9.79 17.74 14.65
C ALA A 315 -8.44 17.08 14.31
N LEU A 316 -8.05 16.02 15.01
CA LEU A 316 -6.82 15.28 14.73
C LEU A 316 -6.88 14.59 13.36
N ASN A 317 -8.03 14.02 12.97
CA ASN A 317 -8.19 13.44 11.63
C ASN A 317 -8.06 14.51 10.51
N ASN A 318 -8.56 15.71 10.74
CA ASN A 318 -8.36 16.83 9.81
C ASN A 318 -6.86 17.21 9.70
N VAL A 319 -6.11 17.18 10.82
CA VAL A 319 -4.65 17.37 10.81
C VAL A 319 -3.97 16.30 9.98
N LYS A 320 -4.31 15.02 10.17
CA LYS A 320 -3.77 13.91 9.35
C LYS A 320 -4.00 14.13 7.86
N ASN A 321 -5.23 14.45 7.49
CA ASN A 321 -5.58 14.70 6.09
C ASN A 321 -4.78 15.90 5.53
N LYS A 322 -4.67 16.99 6.31
CA LYS A 322 -3.87 18.16 5.92
C LYS A 322 -2.38 17.80 5.76
N LEU A 323 -1.81 16.97 6.65
CA LEU A 323 -0.43 16.49 6.52
C LEU A 323 -0.22 15.70 5.22
N VAL A 324 -1.13 14.80 4.85
CA VAL A 324 -1.04 14.08 3.57
C VAL A 324 -0.97 15.07 2.40
N HIS A 325 -1.81 16.10 2.38
CA HIS A 325 -1.80 17.11 1.33
C HIS A 325 -0.48 17.90 1.29
N ILE A 326 0.04 18.30 2.46
CA ILE A 326 1.31 19.04 2.54
C ILE A 326 2.47 18.15 2.08
N ILE A 327 2.57 16.93 2.61
CA ILE A 327 3.61 15.96 2.27
C ILE A 327 3.62 15.68 0.77
N THR A 328 2.44 15.45 0.17
CA THR A 328 2.34 15.22 -1.27
C THR A 328 2.79 16.45 -2.07
N ALA A 329 2.39 17.64 -1.66
CA ALA A 329 2.80 18.88 -2.34
C ALA A 329 4.32 19.09 -2.28
N LEU A 330 4.95 18.86 -1.13
CA LEU A 330 6.40 19.00 -0.98
C LEU A 330 7.17 17.99 -1.83
N ALA A 331 6.72 16.74 -1.85
CA ALA A 331 7.34 15.69 -2.65
C ALA A 331 7.23 15.97 -4.17
N VAL A 332 6.04 16.39 -4.63
CA VAL A 332 5.79 16.65 -6.06
C VAL A 332 6.48 17.91 -6.54
N ASN A 333 6.46 18.99 -5.75
CA ASN A 333 7.06 20.27 -6.10
C ASN A 333 8.57 20.33 -5.77
N LYS A 334 9.12 19.27 -5.16
CA LYS A 334 10.53 19.18 -4.77
C LYS A 334 10.97 20.38 -3.90
N THR A 335 10.16 20.70 -2.89
CA THR A 335 10.38 21.88 -2.03
C THR A 335 10.36 21.49 -0.57
N LYS A 336 11.17 22.18 0.26
CA LYS A 336 11.15 22.02 1.73
C LYS A 336 10.00 22.81 2.35
N TYR A 337 9.56 22.36 3.51
CA TYR A 337 8.49 23.02 4.27
C TYR A 337 8.96 24.37 4.83
N MET A 338 8.24 25.43 4.52
CA MET A 338 8.46 26.78 5.05
C MET A 338 7.37 27.16 6.06
N GLU A 339 7.75 27.45 7.29
CA GLU A 339 6.80 27.77 8.37
C GLU A 339 5.95 29.02 8.10
N GLY A 340 6.48 29.99 7.35
CA GLY A 340 5.83 31.27 7.02
C GLY A 340 5.07 31.30 5.69
N TYR A 341 4.99 30.19 4.94
CA TYR A 341 4.35 30.19 3.62
C TYR A 341 2.82 30.37 3.75
N GLU A 342 2.35 31.57 3.43
CA GLU A 342 0.93 31.83 3.21
C GLU A 342 0.57 31.46 1.77
N SER A 343 -0.21 30.39 1.59
CA SER A 343 -0.83 30.16 0.29
C SER A 343 -1.82 31.30 0.05
N PHE A 344 -1.50 32.19 -0.89
CA PHE A 344 -2.47 33.11 -1.44
C PHE A 344 -3.57 32.30 -2.15
N ARG A 345 -4.55 31.84 -1.41
CA ARG A 345 -5.85 31.55 -2.00
C ARG A 345 -6.42 32.94 -2.31
N LYS A 346 -6.44 33.31 -3.59
CA LYS A 346 -7.30 34.38 -4.05
C LYS A 346 -8.68 34.13 -3.47
N ALA A 347 -9.16 35.07 -2.64
CA ALA A 347 -10.57 35.12 -2.28
C ALA A 347 -11.31 35.33 -3.60
N SER A 348 -12.03 34.33 -4.03
CA SER A 348 -13.05 34.41 -5.08
C SER A 348 -14.39 34.20 -4.44
#